data_51d0153a0c75ae21e75a33abfbd15fb8
#
_entry.id   51d0153a0c75ae21e75a33abfbd15fb8
#
_cell.length_a   1.000
_cell.length_b   1.000
_cell.length_c   1.000
_cell.angle_alpha   90.00
_cell.angle_beta   90.00
_cell.angle_gamma   90.00
#
_symmetry.space_group_name_H-M   'P 1'
#
loop_
_entity.id
_entity.type
_entity.pdbx_description
1 polymer ?
#
loop_
_entity_poly.entity_id
_entity_poly.type
_entity_poly.pdbx_seq_one_letter_code
_entity_poly.pdbx_strand_id
1 'polypeptide(L)'
;MKHLVVVLTEPTEGREAEYNDYYEKLHLGEVLATTDWLSAQRFKLSAQQGMACPLPYLAIYEVEGDDAGSVLTTLNASREQRVQSEALNRKTAGVWVFSEIGPKHERE
;
A
#
# COMPACT_ATOMS: atom_id res chain seq x y z
N MET A 1 1.42 -7.67 17.24
CA MET A 1 2.06 -6.37 16.95
C MET A 1 1.48 -5.78 15.67
N LYS A 2 1.13 -4.52 15.70
CA LYS A 2 0.60 -3.84 14.53
C LYS A 2 1.73 -3.43 13.58
N HIS A 3 1.53 -3.70 12.30
CA HIS A 3 2.39 -3.22 11.23
C HIS A 3 1.57 -2.39 10.25
N LEU A 4 2.22 -1.40 9.64
CA LEU A 4 1.66 -0.67 8.52
C LEU A 4 2.46 -1.03 7.27
N VAL A 5 1.79 -1.51 6.25
CA VAL A 5 2.40 -1.70 4.94
C VAL A 5 2.14 -0.43 4.15
N VAL A 6 3.21 0.25 3.78
CA VAL A 6 3.17 1.53 3.06
C VAL A 6 3.62 1.27 1.63
N VAL A 7 2.74 1.54 0.69
CA VAL A 7 3.01 1.31 -0.74
C VAL A 7 2.94 2.64 -1.47
N LEU A 8 4.05 3.04 -2.06
CA LEU A 8 4.09 4.24 -2.92
C LEU A 8 4.10 3.80 -4.38
N THR A 9 3.20 4.36 -5.17
CA THR A 9 3.08 4.04 -6.59
C THR A 9 2.72 5.28 -7.40
N GLU A 10 2.80 5.15 -8.73
CA GLU A 10 2.32 6.14 -9.67
C GLU A 10 1.66 5.45 -10.86
N PRO A 11 0.75 6.14 -11.56
CA PRO A 11 0.20 5.57 -12.78
C PRO A 11 1.25 5.54 -13.90
N THR A 12 1.07 4.61 -14.84
CA THR A 12 1.73 4.68 -16.13
C THR A 12 1.29 5.98 -16.81
N GLU A 13 2.19 6.64 -17.50
CA GLU A 13 1.91 7.92 -18.14
C GLU A 13 0.65 7.85 -19.01
N GLY A 14 -0.25 8.81 -18.79
CA GLY A 14 -1.51 8.91 -19.52
C GLY A 14 -2.61 7.97 -19.05
N ARG A 15 -2.37 7.14 -18.03
CA ARG A 15 -3.33 6.12 -17.58
C ARG A 15 -3.81 6.34 -16.14
N GLU A 16 -3.81 7.58 -15.68
CA GLU A 16 -4.17 7.87 -14.27
C GLU A 16 -5.60 7.45 -13.93
N ALA A 17 -6.57 7.71 -14.80
CA ALA A 17 -7.96 7.34 -14.53
C ALA A 17 -8.12 5.82 -14.41
N GLU A 18 -7.50 5.06 -15.31
CA GLU A 18 -7.51 3.60 -15.28
C GLU A 18 -6.82 3.07 -14.02
N TYR A 19 -5.68 3.67 -13.64
CA TYR A 19 -4.93 3.32 -12.44
C TYR A 19 -5.78 3.54 -11.18
N ASN A 20 -6.46 4.67 -11.06
CA ASN A 20 -7.31 4.94 -9.90
C ASN A 20 -8.51 3.99 -9.83
N ASP A 21 -9.15 3.69 -10.97
CA ASP A 21 -10.24 2.72 -11.01
C ASP A 21 -9.77 1.33 -10.61
N TYR A 22 -8.64 0.89 -11.14
CA TYR A 22 -8.05 -0.40 -10.79
C TYR A 22 -7.83 -0.52 -9.29
N TYR A 23 -7.21 0.49 -8.67
CA TYR A 23 -6.92 0.46 -7.24
C TYR A 23 -8.19 0.45 -6.39
N GLU A 24 -9.09 1.39 -6.64
CA GLU A 24 -10.27 1.57 -5.79
C GLU A 24 -11.32 0.48 -5.98
N LYS A 25 -11.54 0.05 -7.23
CA LYS A 25 -12.62 -0.89 -7.52
C LYS A 25 -12.20 -2.34 -7.45
N LEU A 26 -10.91 -2.64 -7.50
CA LEU A 26 -10.44 -4.01 -7.56
C LEU A 26 -9.27 -4.30 -6.61
N HIS A 27 -8.16 -3.57 -6.75
CA HIS A 27 -6.89 -3.99 -6.16
C HIS A 27 -6.88 -4.01 -4.63
N LEU A 28 -7.38 -2.96 -3.97
CA LEU A 28 -7.43 -2.93 -2.50
C LEU A 28 -8.24 -4.11 -1.96
N GLY A 29 -9.39 -4.37 -2.56
CA GLY A 29 -10.25 -5.50 -2.16
C GLY A 29 -9.57 -6.85 -2.40
N GLU A 30 -8.84 -7.00 -3.51
CA GLU A 30 -8.12 -8.23 -3.79
C GLU A 30 -6.97 -8.47 -2.81
N VAL A 31 -6.25 -7.43 -2.42
CA VAL A 31 -5.19 -7.56 -1.42
C VAL A 31 -5.78 -8.07 -0.11
N LEU A 32 -6.91 -7.48 0.33
CA LEU A 32 -7.57 -7.92 1.57
C LEU A 32 -8.13 -9.33 1.46
N ALA A 33 -8.64 -9.72 0.28
CA ALA A 33 -9.20 -11.05 0.07
C ALA A 33 -8.13 -12.15 -0.01
N THR A 34 -6.91 -11.82 -0.39
CA THR A 34 -5.81 -12.78 -0.57
C THR A 34 -4.81 -12.79 0.59
N THR A 35 -5.06 -11.99 1.63
CA THR A 35 -4.24 -11.90 2.84
C THR A 35 -5.14 -11.94 4.06
N ASP A 36 -4.55 -11.94 5.25
CA ASP A 36 -5.27 -11.74 6.51
C ASP A 36 -5.16 -10.29 7.02
N TRP A 37 -4.83 -9.36 6.13
CA TRP A 37 -4.67 -7.95 6.47
C TRP A 37 -6.01 -7.31 6.82
N LEU A 38 -5.99 -6.30 7.70
CA LEU A 38 -7.20 -5.81 8.37
C LEU A 38 -7.90 -4.68 7.63
N SER A 39 -7.15 -3.79 6.98
CA SER A 39 -7.73 -2.63 6.31
C SER A 39 -6.80 -2.10 5.24
N ALA A 40 -7.36 -1.29 4.34
CA ALA A 40 -6.63 -0.66 3.26
C ALA A 40 -7.23 0.71 2.96
N GLN A 41 -6.38 1.70 2.72
CA GLN A 41 -6.84 3.04 2.34
C GLN A 41 -5.78 3.73 1.48
N ARG A 42 -6.23 4.50 0.50
CA ARG A 42 -5.36 5.25 -0.40
C ARG A 42 -5.37 6.74 -0.08
N PHE A 43 -4.23 7.35 -0.36
CA PHE A 43 -4.03 8.80 -0.17
C PHE A 43 -3.23 9.34 -1.35
N LYS A 44 -3.49 10.59 -1.72
CA LYS A 44 -2.72 11.30 -2.73
C LYS A 44 -1.89 12.38 -2.06
N LEU A 45 -0.64 12.54 -2.48
CA LEU A 45 0.22 13.62 -1.99
C LEU A 45 -0.46 14.97 -2.26
N SER A 46 -0.65 15.77 -1.21
CA SER A 46 -1.33 17.06 -1.30
C SER A 46 -0.46 18.23 -0.89
N ALA A 47 0.54 18.01 -0.05
CA ALA A 47 1.48 19.02 0.38
C ALA A 47 2.76 18.36 0.87
N GLN A 48 3.89 19.05 0.77
CA GLN A 48 5.15 18.51 1.27
C GLN A 48 6.08 19.62 1.74
N GLN A 49 7.00 19.25 2.61
CA GLN A 49 8.03 20.13 3.12
C GLN A 49 9.27 19.27 3.41
N GLY A 50 10.46 19.82 3.18
CA GLY A 50 11.71 19.08 3.36
C GLY A 50 12.00 18.18 2.17
N MET A 51 12.43 16.95 2.43
CA MET A 51 12.76 16.00 1.38
C MET A 51 11.53 15.68 0.53
N ALA A 52 11.69 15.69 -0.79
CA ALA A 52 10.59 15.41 -1.71
C ALA A 52 10.10 13.96 -1.56
N CYS A 53 8.78 13.79 -1.52
CA CYS A 53 8.18 12.48 -1.58
C CYS A 53 8.37 11.91 -3.00
N PRO A 54 8.88 10.68 -3.14
CA PRO A 54 9.27 10.19 -4.46
C PRO A 54 8.11 9.88 -5.40
N LEU A 55 6.92 9.56 -4.88
CA LEU A 55 5.77 9.17 -5.70
C LEU A 55 4.49 9.80 -5.15
N PRO A 56 3.48 10.03 -6.02
CA PRO A 56 2.31 10.82 -5.63
C PRO A 56 1.18 10.07 -4.94
N TYR A 57 1.15 8.74 -5.00
CA TYR A 57 0.06 7.96 -4.44
C TYR A 57 0.55 6.99 -3.37
N LEU A 58 -0.20 6.92 -2.28
CA LEU A 58 0.09 6.09 -1.13
C LEU A 58 -1.07 5.15 -0.85
N ALA A 59 -0.78 3.87 -0.65
CA ALA A 59 -1.74 2.95 -0.05
C ALA A 59 -1.18 2.49 1.29
N ILE A 60 -2.02 2.48 2.31
CA ILE A 60 -1.65 2.00 3.65
C ILE A 60 -2.53 0.82 4.00
N TYR A 61 -1.90 -0.28 4.42
CA TYR A 61 -2.60 -1.46 4.92
C TYR A 61 -2.24 -1.66 6.39
N GLU A 62 -3.23 -1.96 7.22
CA GLU A 62 -3.01 -2.31 8.62
C GLU A 62 -2.95 -3.83 8.74
N VAL A 63 -1.92 -4.33 9.42
CA VAL A 63 -1.65 -5.75 9.55
C VAL A 63 -1.32 -6.08 11.00
N GLU A 64 -1.88 -7.19 11.51
CA GLU A 64 -1.49 -7.73 12.79
C GLU A 64 -0.61 -8.95 12.56
N GLY A 65 0.53 -9.05 13.24
CA GLY A 65 1.45 -10.16 13.09
C GLY A 65 2.69 -9.99 13.96
N ASP A 66 3.52 -11.02 14.01
CA ASP A 66 4.69 -11.05 14.87
C ASP A 66 5.95 -10.48 14.21
N ASP A 67 6.07 -10.62 12.90
CA ASP A 67 7.30 -10.35 12.17
C ASP A 67 7.05 -9.60 10.86
N ALA A 68 7.73 -8.46 10.69
CA ALA A 68 7.62 -7.63 9.49
C ALA A 68 8.05 -8.38 8.22
N GLY A 69 9.04 -9.25 8.32
CA GLY A 69 9.50 -10.05 7.17
C GLY A 69 8.41 -10.98 6.65
N SER A 70 7.62 -11.57 7.54
CA SER A 70 6.53 -12.46 7.14
C SER A 70 5.39 -11.70 6.47
N VAL A 71 5.22 -10.41 6.78
CA VAL A 71 4.24 -9.55 6.10
C VAL A 71 4.60 -9.42 4.61
N LEU A 72 5.86 -9.16 4.30
CA LEU A 72 6.33 -9.08 2.91
C LEU A 72 6.24 -10.44 2.22
N THR A 73 6.56 -11.52 2.93
CA THR A 73 6.43 -12.88 2.39
C THR A 73 4.98 -13.17 1.99
N THR A 74 4.01 -12.80 2.84
CA THR A 74 2.59 -12.96 2.55
C THR A 74 2.18 -12.18 1.30
N LEU A 75 2.63 -10.93 1.20
CA LEU A 75 2.32 -10.09 0.03
C LEU A 75 2.83 -10.74 -1.26
N ASN A 76 4.08 -11.18 -1.26
CA ASN A 76 4.70 -11.75 -2.44
C ASN A 76 4.13 -13.13 -2.80
N ALA A 77 3.86 -13.97 -1.81
CA ALA A 77 3.31 -15.31 -2.03
C ALA A 77 1.89 -15.28 -2.59
N SER A 78 1.12 -14.25 -2.27
CA SER A 78 -0.27 -14.13 -2.72
C SER A 78 -0.43 -13.34 -4.03
N ARG A 79 0.66 -12.78 -4.56
CA ARG A 79 0.63 -11.87 -5.71
C ARG A 79 -0.07 -12.48 -6.94
N GLU A 80 0.17 -13.74 -7.23
CA GLU A 80 -0.39 -14.41 -8.40
C GLU A 80 -1.91 -14.57 -8.31
N GLN A 81 -2.48 -14.43 -7.13
CA GLN A 81 -3.91 -14.52 -6.90
C GLN A 81 -4.63 -13.20 -7.21
N ARG A 82 -3.90 -12.15 -7.55
CA ARG A 82 -4.46 -10.82 -7.81
C ARG A 82 -4.25 -10.42 -9.27
N VAL A 83 -5.24 -9.72 -9.82
CA VAL A 83 -5.14 -9.15 -11.16
C VAL A 83 -4.09 -8.02 -11.15
N GLN A 84 -3.21 -8.05 -12.13
CA GLN A 84 -2.20 -7.01 -12.34
C GLN A 84 -2.68 -6.06 -13.43
N SER A 85 -2.34 -4.78 -13.32
CA SER A 85 -2.70 -3.77 -14.31
C SER A 85 -1.46 -3.05 -14.83
N GLU A 86 -1.38 -2.87 -16.13
CA GLU A 86 -0.31 -2.09 -16.76
C GLU A 86 -0.46 -0.58 -16.49
N ALA A 87 -1.62 -0.15 -15.98
CA ALA A 87 -1.83 1.25 -15.59
C ALA A 87 -1.00 1.64 -14.37
N LEU A 88 -0.58 0.66 -13.56
CA LEU A 88 0.33 0.87 -12.44
C LEU A 88 1.77 0.70 -12.91
N ASN A 89 2.60 1.71 -12.70
CA ASN A 89 4.02 1.65 -13.06
C ASN A 89 4.80 0.82 -12.03
N ARG A 90 5.07 -0.44 -12.35
CA ARG A 90 5.78 -1.35 -11.45
C ARG A 90 7.26 -1.06 -11.31
N LYS A 91 7.85 -0.31 -12.23
CA LYS A 91 9.28 -0.02 -12.22
C LYS A 91 9.68 0.92 -11.09
N THR A 92 8.74 1.76 -10.66
CA THR A 92 8.99 2.77 -9.62
C THR A 92 8.31 2.45 -8.30
N ALA A 93 7.45 1.42 -8.26
CA ALA A 93 6.70 1.06 -7.07
C ALA A 93 7.63 0.63 -5.92
N GLY A 94 7.27 1.03 -4.70
CA GLY A 94 8.01 0.62 -3.51
C GLY A 94 7.07 0.22 -2.39
N VAL A 95 7.54 -0.69 -1.54
CA VAL A 95 6.79 -1.20 -0.39
C VAL A 95 7.68 -1.15 0.84
N TRP A 96 7.16 -0.58 1.93
CA TRP A 96 7.84 -0.51 3.22
C TRP A 96 6.91 -1.02 4.30
N VAL A 97 7.46 -1.73 5.27
CA VAL A 97 6.72 -2.19 6.44
C VAL A 97 7.25 -1.43 7.66
N PHE A 98 6.35 -0.76 8.35
CA PHE A 98 6.66 -0.05 9.60
C PHE A 98 5.97 -0.78 10.73
N SER A 99 6.71 -1.07 11.81
CA SER A 99 6.19 -1.79 12.96
C SER A 99 5.97 -0.84 14.12
N GLU A 100 4.90 -1.03 14.87
CA GLU A 100 4.64 -0.18 16.05
C GLU A 100 5.77 -0.31 17.06
N ILE A 101 6.10 0.80 17.71
CA ILE A 101 7.12 0.83 18.77
C ILE A 101 6.57 1.36 20.10
N GLY A 102 5.31 1.76 20.12
CA GLY A 102 4.63 2.26 21.31
C GLY A 102 3.14 2.40 21.04
N PRO A 103 2.36 2.73 22.05
CA PRO A 103 0.92 2.84 21.89
C PRO A 103 0.54 4.07 21.06
N LYS A 104 -0.62 4.01 20.45
CA LYS A 104 -1.21 5.17 19.79
C LYS A 104 -1.61 6.19 20.84
N HIS A 105 -1.24 7.46 20.61
CA HIS A 105 -1.64 8.57 21.49
C HIS A 105 -2.87 9.23 20.89
N GLU A 106 -3.87 9.47 21.74
CA GLU A 106 -5.08 10.17 21.35
C GLU A 106 -5.10 11.55 22.01
N ARG A 107 -5.80 12.52 21.39
CA ARG A 107 -6.01 13.83 21.99
C ARG A 107 -6.97 13.68 23.18
N GLU A 108 -6.60 14.28 24.31
CA GLU A 108 -7.44 14.33 25.50
C GLU A 108 -8.50 15.43 25.41
#